data_bfade1de187c9ac1da4ee1e2d4df5894
#
_entry.id   bfade1de187c9ac1da4ee1e2d4df5894
#
_cell.length_a   1.000
_cell.length_b   1.000
_cell.length_c   1.000
_cell.angle_alpha   90.00
_cell.angle_beta   90.00
_cell.angle_gamma   90.00
#
_symmetry.space_group_name_H-M   'P 1'
#
loop_
_entity.id
_entity.type
_entity.pdbx_description
1 polymer ?
#
loop_
_entity_poly.entity_id
_entity_poly.type
_entity_poly.pdbx_seq_one_letter_code
_entity_poly.pdbx_strand_id
1 'polypeptide(L)'
;INNIKNILGDKRLEGASTITQQVAKNFLLTNEVSLKRKIKEAILAFRIENAYSKKRILELYLNQIYLGQGTYGVAAASLEYFDKSIKDLNYEEAALLAALPKAPSRYNPVKDPKEAKFRRDLVLKNLNQNGFINDSQYLEFKNKEIKIKKRKIEIVNEANSYTEEVRRIIKDKYGFEKLYTQGL
;
A
#
# COMPACT_ATOMS: atom_id res chain seq x y z
N ILE A 1 8.83 -34.86 -10.49
CA ILE A 1 9.17 -33.56 -9.84
C ILE A 1 10.11 -32.76 -10.74
N ASN A 2 11.07 -33.36 -11.45
CA ASN A 2 12.03 -32.67 -12.33
C ASN A 2 11.40 -32.10 -13.62
N ASN A 3 10.30 -32.65 -14.14
CA ASN A 3 9.67 -32.20 -15.39
C ASN A 3 8.87 -30.90 -15.21
N ILE A 4 8.43 -30.57 -14.00
CA ILE A 4 7.72 -29.31 -13.71
C ILE A 4 8.68 -28.12 -13.68
N LYS A 5 9.93 -28.32 -13.24
CA LYS A 5 10.95 -27.27 -13.25
C LYS A 5 11.37 -26.84 -14.65
N ASN A 6 11.33 -27.74 -15.64
CA ASN A 6 11.71 -27.45 -17.03
C ASN A 6 10.61 -26.73 -17.83
N ILE A 7 9.34 -26.79 -17.38
CA ILE A 7 8.20 -26.09 -18.02
C ILE A 7 8.06 -24.65 -17.46
N LEU A 8 8.52 -24.43 -16.24
CA LEU A 8 8.47 -23.16 -15.54
C LEU A 8 9.80 -22.39 -15.63
N GLY A 9 10.42 -22.33 -16.80
CA GLY A 9 11.68 -21.59 -16.95
C GLY A 9 11.80 -20.39 -15.98
N ASP A 10 12.98 -19.89 -15.69
CA ASP A 10 13.40 -18.89 -14.68
C ASP A 10 12.54 -17.60 -14.54
N LYS A 11 11.33 -17.58 -15.05
CA LYS A 11 10.33 -16.54 -14.80
C LYS A 11 9.79 -16.76 -13.38
N ARG A 12 10.17 -15.87 -12.45
CA ARG A 12 9.45 -15.74 -11.19
C ARG A 12 7.95 -15.76 -11.47
N LEU A 13 7.26 -16.78 -10.96
CA LEU A 13 5.82 -16.88 -11.05
C LEU A 13 5.23 -15.57 -10.50
N GLU A 14 4.62 -14.78 -11.36
CA GLU A 14 3.88 -13.60 -10.92
C GLU A 14 2.77 -14.09 -10.00
N GLY A 15 2.77 -13.57 -8.76
CA GLY A 15 1.80 -13.98 -7.76
C GLY A 15 0.38 -13.58 -8.20
N ALA A 16 -0.43 -14.57 -8.53
CA ALA A 16 -1.85 -14.40 -8.89
C ALA A 16 -2.77 -14.28 -7.65
N SER A 17 -2.31 -13.66 -6.57
CA SER A 17 -3.12 -13.47 -5.37
C SER A 17 -4.17 -12.40 -5.60
N THR A 18 -5.44 -12.69 -5.26
CA THR A 18 -6.54 -11.71 -5.30
C THR A 18 -6.37 -10.63 -4.23
N ILE A 19 -7.11 -9.52 -4.35
CA ILE A 19 -7.17 -8.48 -3.32
C ILE A 19 -7.59 -9.08 -1.97
N THR A 20 -8.59 -9.95 -1.96
CA THR A 20 -9.07 -10.62 -0.75
C THR A 20 -7.98 -11.48 -0.10
N GLN A 21 -7.19 -12.21 -0.90
CA GLN A 21 -6.05 -12.96 -0.38
C GLN A 21 -4.95 -12.07 0.19
N GLN A 22 -4.74 -10.88 -0.38
CA GLN A 22 -3.80 -9.90 0.15
C GLN A 22 -4.28 -9.32 1.48
N VAL A 23 -5.59 -9.04 1.63
CA VAL A 23 -6.20 -8.66 2.90
C VAL A 23 -6.04 -9.78 3.93
N ALA A 24 -6.38 -11.03 3.56
CA ALA A 24 -6.22 -12.20 4.44
C ALA A 24 -4.76 -12.39 4.90
N LYS A 25 -3.79 -12.18 4.01
CA LYS A 25 -2.37 -12.23 4.35
C LYS A 25 -1.99 -11.21 5.42
N ASN A 26 -2.50 -9.98 5.33
CA ASN A 26 -2.22 -8.94 6.30
C ASN A 26 -2.79 -9.28 7.69
N PHE A 27 -3.96 -9.94 7.75
CA PHE A 27 -4.54 -10.39 9.01
C PHE A 27 -3.79 -11.56 9.65
N LEU A 28 -3.10 -12.40 8.86
CA LEU A 28 -2.36 -13.55 9.41
C LEU A 28 -1.04 -13.17 10.09
N LEU A 29 -0.58 -11.93 9.95
CA LEU A 29 0.59 -11.33 10.62
C LEU A 29 1.89 -12.20 10.58
N THR A 30 1.97 -13.19 9.70
CA THR A 30 3.13 -14.08 9.61
C THR A 30 3.87 -13.87 8.29
N ASN A 31 5.21 -13.72 8.37
CA ASN A 31 6.09 -13.59 7.20
C ASN A 31 6.59 -14.94 6.67
N GLU A 32 6.12 -16.05 7.26
CA GLU A 32 6.52 -17.40 6.86
C GLU A 32 6.11 -17.69 5.41
N VAL A 33 7.04 -18.16 4.59
CA VAL A 33 6.76 -18.58 3.21
C VAL A 33 6.56 -20.11 3.22
N SER A 34 5.30 -20.54 3.44
CA SER A 34 4.96 -21.95 3.47
C SER A 34 3.65 -22.23 2.72
N LEU A 35 3.54 -23.45 2.21
CA LEU A 35 2.30 -23.94 1.60
C LEU A 35 1.14 -23.92 2.60
N LYS A 36 1.41 -24.29 3.85
CA LYS A 36 0.43 -24.26 4.96
C LYS A 36 -0.15 -22.85 5.16
N ARG A 37 0.71 -21.82 5.14
CA ARG A 37 0.24 -20.42 5.18
C ARG A 37 -0.62 -20.08 3.98
N LYS A 38 -0.25 -20.53 2.77
CA LYS A 38 -1.03 -20.25 1.56
C LYS A 38 -2.42 -20.86 1.58
N ILE A 39 -2.56 -22.05 2.17
CA ILE A 39 -3.87 -22.68 2.39
C ILE A 39 -4.69 -21.87 3.41
N LYS A 40 -4.08 -21.43 4.51
CA LYS A 40 -4.78 -20.58 5.51
C LYS A 40 -5.24 -19.26 4.88
N GLU A 41 -4.41 -18.61 4.04
CA GLU A 41 -4.79 -17.42 3.30
C GLU A 41 -6.03 -17.67 2.41
N ALA A 42 -6.06 -18.78 1.67
CA ALA A 42 -7.18 -19.11 0.80
C ALA A 42 -8.48 -19.35 1.59
N ILE A 43 -8.41 -20.09 2.68
CA ILE A 43 -9.58 -20.36 3.57
C ILE A 43 -10.08 -19.05 4.18
N LEU A 44 -9.18 -18.21 4.68
CA LEU A 44 -9.55 -16.91 5.27
C LEU A 44 -10.12 -15.97 4.21
N ALA A 45 -9.55 -15.92 3.01
CA ALA A 45 -10.07 -15.13 1.90
C ALA A 45 -11.52 -15.56 1.56
N PHE A 46 -11.79 -16.84 1.47
CA PHE A 46 -13.15 -17.35 1.25
C PHE A 46 -14.14 -16.91 2.35
N ARG A 47 -13.72 -16.98 3.63
CA ARG A 47 -14.54 -16.50 4.74
C ARG A 47 -14.79 -14.98 4.67
N ILE A 48 -13.78 -14.22 4.31
CA ILE A 48 -13.89 -12.76 4.14
C ILE A 48 -14.88 -12.43 3.00
N GLU A 49 -14.80 -13.13 1.87
CA GLU A 49 -15.71 -12.92 0.72
C GLU A 49 -17.17 -13.26 1.05
N ASN A 50 -17.41 -14.25 1.93
CA ASN A 50 -18.75 -14.56 2.40
C ASN A 50 -19.28 -13.59 3.46
N ALA A 51 -18.39 -12.96 4.24
CA ALA A 51 -18.78 -12.08 5.35
C ALA A 51 -18.90 -10.60 4.95
N TYR A 52 -18.20 -10.16 3.90
CA TYR A 52 -18.09 -8.75 3.52
C TYR A 52 -18.38 -8.51 2.04
N SER A 53 -18.97 -7.36 1.74
CA SER A 53 -19.14 -6.91 0.35
C SER A 53 -17.79 -6.61 -0.30
N LYS A 54 -17.72 -6.68 -1.64
CA LYS A 54 -16.51 -6.30 -2.41
C LYS A 54 -16.03 -4.89 -2.09
N LYS A 55 -16.97 -3.95 -1.86
CA LYS A 55 -16.65 -2.57 -1.47
C LYS A 55 -15.92 -2.53 -0.13
N ARG A 56 -16.40 -3.30 0.86
CA ARG A 56 -15.75 -3.35 2.17
C ARG A 56 -14.38 -4.03 2.13
N ILE A 57 -14.23 -5.08 1.31
CA ILE A 57 -12.94 -5.74 1.09
C ILE A 57 -11.94 -4.78 0.46
N LEU A 58 -12.36 -4.02 -0.55
CA LEU A 58 -11.51 -3.00 -1.18
C LEU A 58 -11.11 -1.89 -0.20
N GLU A 59 -12.04 -1.44 0.63
CA GLU A 59 -11.76 -0.47 1.70
C GLU A 59 -10.72 -0.99 2.68
N LEU A 60 -10.86 -2.22 3.16
CA LEU A 60 -9.86 -2.87 4.02
C LEU A 60 -8.50 -2.97 3.34
N TYR A 61 -8.47 -3.34 2.07
CA TYR A 61 -7.23 -3.39 1.28
C TYR A 61 -6.56 -2.02 1.20
N LEU A 62 -7.29 -0.99 0.79
CA LEU A 62 -6.76 0.36 0.62
C LEU A 62 -6.28 0.98 1.94
N ASN A 63 -6.86 0.58 3.07
CA ASN A 63 -6.43 1.05 4.38
C ASN A 63 -5.18 0.33 4.94
N GLN A 64 -4.82 -0.83 4.39
CA GLN A 64 -3.75 -1.67 4.94
C GLN A 64 -2.55 -1.86 4.01
N ILE A 65 -2.72 -1.62 2.71
CA ILE A 65 -1.67 -1.90 1.74
C ILE A 65 -0.42 -1.04 1.98
N TYR A 66 0.74 -1.70 1.96
CA TYR A 66 2.02 -0.99 2.06
C TYR A 66 2.35 -0.27 0.75
N LEU A 67 2.64 1.01 0.83
CA LEU A 67 2.86 1.90 -0.31
C LEU A 67 4.27 2.54 -0.33
N GLY A 68 5.17 2.03 0.51
CA GLY A 68 6.55 2.55 0.61
C GLY A 68 6.69 3.66 1.66
N GLN A 69 7.92 4.11 1.90
CA GLN A 69 8.25 5.16 2.90
C GLN A 69 7.70 4.89 4.31
N GLY A 70 7.55 3.63 4.69
CA GLY A 70 6.94 3.28 5.98
C GLY A 70 5.43 3.49 6.05
N THR A 71 4.75 3.84 4.93
CA THR A 71 3.32 4.14 4.93
C THR A 71 2.47 2.92 4.62
N TYR A 72 1.42 2.75 5.40
CA TYR A 72 0.37 1.76 5.21
C TYR A 72 -0.97 2.45 4.98
N GLY A 73 -1.65 2.06 3.93
CA GLY A 73 -2.91 2.64 3.48
C GLY A 73 -2.75 3.91 2.64
N VAL A 74 -3.75 4.12 1.77
CA VAL A 74 -3.74 5.21 0.78
C VAL A 74 -3.81 6.59 1.41
N ALA A 75 -4.46 6.74 2.58
CA ALA A 75 -4.56 8.03 3.25
C ALA A 75 -3.18 8.47 3.79
N ALA A 76 -2.45 7.58 4.46
CA ALA A 76 -1.11 7.87 4.94
C ALA A 76 -0.13 8.14 3.79
N ALA A 77 -0.22 7.36 2.70
CA ALA A 77 0.62 7.56 1.52
C ALA A 77 0.30 8.89 0.79
N SER A 78 -0.97 9.30 0.73
CA SER A 78 -1.37 10.60 0.18
C SER A 78 -0.74 11.77 0.94
N LEU A 79 -0.76 11.70 2.26
CA LEU A 79 -0.11 12.71 3.10
C LEU A 79 1.41 12.68 2.96
N GLU A 80 2.04 11.49 2.94
CA GLU A 80 3.50 11.35 2.86
C GLU A 80 4.06 11.83 1.53
N TYR A 81 3.42 11.45 0.41
CA TYR A 81 3.94 11.77 -0.93
C TYR A 81 3.51 13.14 -1.45
N PHE A 82 2.31 13.61 -1.06
CA PHE A 82 1.71 14.79 -1.69
C PHE A 82 1.30 15.87 -0.70
N ASP A 83 1.35 15.59 0.62
CA ASP A 83 0.83 16.49 1.67
C ASP A 83 -0.64 16.89 1.40
N LYS A 84 -1.45 15.89 0.97
CA LYS A 84 -2.85 16.07 0.58
C LYS A 84 -3.74 15.03 1.23
N SER A 85 -5.01 15.41 1.47
CA SER A 85 -6.08 14.45 1.72
C SER A 85 -6.33 13.60 0.48
N ILE A 86 -6.79 12.35 0.65
CA ILE A 86 -7.18 11.49 -0.48
C ILE A 86 -8.26 12.10 -1.38
N LYS A 87 -9.08 13.02 -0.85
CA LYS A 87 -10.11 13.73 -1.60
C LYS A 87 -9.54 14.78 -2.56
N ASP A 88 -8.34 15.27 -2.28
CA ASP A 88 -7.66 16.34 -3.00
C ASP A 88 -6.64 15.81 -4.02
N LEU A 89 -6.54 14.47 -4.13
CA LEU A 89 -5.68 13.83 -5.12
C LEU A 89 -6.23 14.05 -6.52
N ASN A 90 -5.35 14.43 -7.43
CA ASN A 90 -5.65 14.42 -8.85
C ASN A 90 -5.44 13.02 -9.46
N TYR A 91 -5.81 12.82 -10.71
CA TYR A 91 -5.76 11.52 -11.38
C TYR A 91 -4.34 10.94 -11.46
N GLU A 92 -3.34 11.74 -11.77
CA GLU A 92 -1.95 11.31 -11.89
C GLU A 92 -1.36 10.92 -10.52
N GLU A 93 -1.73 11.58 -9.44
CA GLU A 93 -1.33 11.25 -8.08
C GLU A 93 -2.02 9.96 -7.61
N ALA A 94 -3.31 9.83 -7.84
CA ALA A 94 -4.06 8.60 -7.56
C ALA A 94 -3.52 7.40 -8.36
N ALA A 95 -3.19 7.59 -9.64
CA ALA A 95 -2.59 6.57 -10.49
C ALA A 95 -1.20 6.16 -9.97
N LEU A 96 -0.41 7.09 -9.43
CA LEU A 96 0.86 6.76 -8.79
C LEU A 96 0.65 5.89 -7.56
N LEU A 97 -0.25 6.27 -6.65
CA LEU A 97 -0.54 5.45 -5.46
C LEU A 97 -1.03 4.06 -5.85
N ALA A 98 -1.88 3.94 -6.88
CA ALA A 98 -2.35 2.64 -7.41
C ALA A 98 -1.22 1.81 -8.07
N ALA A 99 -0.15 2.44 -8.51
CA ALA A 99 1.01 1.78 -9.11
C ALA A 99 1.94 1.12 -8.08
N LEU A 100 2.03 1.68 -6.86
CA LEU A 100 3.00 1.29 -5.83
C LEU A 100 2.84 -0.15 -5.30
N PRO A 101 1.62 -0.72 -5.11
CA PRO A 101 1.46 -2.06 -4.53
C PRO A 101 2.21 -3.18 -5.27
N LYS A 102 2.49 -3.01 -6.56
CA LYS A 102 3.24 -4.01 -7.35
C LYS A 102 4.65 -4.24 -6.80
N ALA A 103 5.36 -3.16 -6.46
CA ALA A 103 6.70 -3.21 -5.86
C ALA A 103 7.03 -1.84 -5.23
N PRO A 104 6.59 -1.56 -4.00
CA PRO A 104 6.68 -0.23 -3.39
C PRO A 104 8.11 0.31 -3.26
N SER A 105 9.09 -0.58 -3.08
CA SER A 105 10.50 -0.19 -3.00
C SER A 105 11.10 0.16 -4.37
N ARG A 106 10.69 -0.54 -5.44
CA ARG A 106 11.17 -0.31 -6.81
C ARG A 106 10.55 0.94 -7.42
N TYR A 107 9.23 1.09 -7.28
CA TYR A 107 8.47 2.20 -7.87
C TYR A 107 8.36 3.41 -6.94
N ASN A 108 9.29 3.53 -5.98
CA ASN A 108 9.32 4.64 -5.04
C ASN A 108 9.67 5.95 -5.76
N PRO A 109 8.76 6.95 -5.80
CA PRO A 109 8.97 8.17 -6.58
C PRO A 109 10.06 9.09 -6.01
N VAL A 110 10.44 8.89 -4.74
CA VAL A 110 11.55 9.61 -4.10
C VAL A 110 12.91 9.02 -4.47
N LYS A 111 12.96 7.68 -4.64
CA LYS A 111 14.21 6.96 -4.95
C LYS A 111 14.45 6.84 -6.45
N ASP A 112 13.42 6.48 -7.20
CA ASP A 112 13.47 6.30 -8.65
C ASP A 112 12.23 6.92 -9.32
N PRO A 113 12.26 8.24 -9.58
CA PRO A 113 11.15 8.94 -10.24
C PRO A 113 10.83 8.40 -11.65
N LYS A 114 11.83 7.87 -12.37
CA LYS A 114 11.66 7.36 -13.73
C LYS A 114 10.85 6.06 -13.72
N GLU A 115 11.22 5.09 -12.90
CA GLU A 115 10.49 3.83 -12.74
C GLU A 115 9.08 4.07 -12.15
N ALA A 116 8.95 5.01 -11.21
CA ALA A 116 7.66 5.42 -10.66
C ALA A 116 6.76 6.01 -11.75
N LYS A 117 7.28 6.91 -12.59
CA LYS A 117 6.56 7.50 -13.71
C LYS A 117 6.14 6.44 -14.73
N PHE A 118 7.06 5.56 -15.12
CA PHE A 118 6.77 4.46 -16.04
C PHE A 118 5.59 3.62 -15.52
N ARG A 119 5.61 3.25 -14.25
CA ARG A 119 4.56 2.42 -13.66
C ARG A 119 3.24 3.15 -13.50
N ARG A 120 3.26 4.44 -13.12
CA ARG A 120 2.07 5.31 -13.12
C ARG A 120 1.42 5.39 -14.50
N ASP A 121 2.24 5.58 -15.55
CA ASP A 121 1.76 5.73 -16.91
C ASP A 121 1.08 4.45 -17.43
N LEU A 122 1.51 3.26 -16.96
CA LEU A 122 0.79 2.01 -17.22
C LEU A 122 -0.59 1.98 -16.56
N VAL A 123 -0.74 2.52 -15.34
CA VAL A 123 -2.05 2.64 -14.69
C VAL A 123 -2.94 3.60 -15.46
N LEU A 124 -2.43 4.76 -15.86
CA LEU A 124 -3.17 5.73 -16.69
C LEU A 124 -3.61 5.12 -18.02
N LYS A 125 -2.75 4.34 -18.68
CA LYS A 125 -3.11 3.60 -19.88
C LYS A 125 -4.25 2.62 -19.65
N ASN A 126 -4.22 1.87 -18.55
CA ASN A 126 -5.29 0.96 -18.20
C ASN A 126 -6.61 1.69 -17.93
N LEU A 127 -6.58 2.84 -17.26
CA LEU A 127 -7.76 3.69 -17.04
C LEU A 127 -8.37 4.15 -18.36
N ASN A 128 -7.53 4.56 -19.32
CA ASN A 128 -7.98 4.94 -20.65
C ASN A 128 -8.57 3.76 -21.43
N GLN A 129 -7.86 2.62 -21.48
CA GLN A 129 -8.34 1.42 -22.17
C GLN A 129 -9.66 0.87 -21.63
N ASN A 130 -9.97 1.11 -20.36
CA ASN A 130 -11.21 0.71 -19.71
C ASN A 130 -12.28 1.83 -19.68
N GLY A 131 -12.05 2.95 -20.37
CA GLY A 131 -13.02 4.03 -20.52
C GLY A 131 -13.23 4.93 -19.28
N PHE A 132 -12.36 4.83 -18.26
CA PHE A 132 -12.42 5.70 -17.08
C PHE A 132 -11.90 7.12 -17.36
N ILE A 133 -11.00 7.27 -18.32
CA ILE A 133 -10.50 8.55 -18.83
C ILE A 133 -10.44 8.48 -20.36
N ASN A 134 -10.63 9.62 -21.02
CA ASN A 134 -10.52 9.71 -22.47
C ASN A 134 -9.06 9.92 -22.94
N ASP A 135 -8.81 9.88 -24.26
CA ASP A 135 -7.47 9.99 -24.84
C ASP A 135 -6.80 11.34 -24.53
N SER A 136 -7.55 12.43 -24.56
CA SER A 136 -7.05 13.76 -24.23
C SER A 136 -6.59 13.84 -22.78
N GLN A 137 -7.39 13.33 -21.84
CA GLN A 137 -7.06 13.23 -20.42
C GLN A 137 -5.86 12.31 -20.18
N TYR A 138 -5.79 11.19 -20.89
CA TYR A 138 -4.64 10.28 -20.79
C TYR A 138 -3.34 10.99 -21.18
N LEU A 139 -3.31 11.72 -22.31
CA LEU A 139 -2.14 12.44 -22.77
C LEU A 139 -1.77 13.57 -21.82
N GLU A 140 -2.76 14.32 -21.34
CA GLU A 140 -2.55 15.36 -20.35
C GLU A 140 -1.89 14.82 -19.07
N PHE A 141 -2.48 13.80 -18.44
CA PHE A 141 -2.00 13.25 -17.16
C PHE A 141 -0.64 12.56 -17.29
N LYS A 142 -0.39 11.87 -18.41
CA LYS A 142 0.89 11.23 -18.71
C LYS A 142 2.03 12.23 -18.82
N ASN A 143 1.77 13.42 -19.39
CA ASN A 143 2.78 14.45 -19.57
C ASN A 143 3.11 15.21 -18.28
N LYS A 144 2.25 15.14 -17.26
CA LYS A 144 2.52 15.75 -15.96
C LYS A 144 3.66 15.03 -15.24
N GLU A 145 4.54 15.81 -14.66
CA GLU A 145 5.61 15.30 -13.80
C GLU A 145 5.06 14.87 -12.42
N ILE A 146 5.75 13.91 -11.79
CA ILE A 146 5.46 13.52 -10.43
C ILE A 146 6.11 14.57 -9.49
N LYS A 147 5.27 15.37 -8.85
CA LYS A 147 5.71 16.36 -7.86
C LYS A 147 5.50 15.79 -6.46
N ILE A 148 6.57 15.35 -5.84
CA ILE A 148 6.54 14.88 -4.45
C ILE A 148 6.69 16.08 -3.53
N LYS A 149 5.71 16.26 -2.65
CA LYS A 149 5.71 17.28 -1.61
C LYS A 149 5.71 16.58 -0.25
N LYS A 150 6.90 16.35 0.28
CA LYS A 150 7.02 15.75 1.61
C LYS A 150 6.35 16.64 2.66
N ARG A 151 5.53 16.03 3.48
CA ARG A 151 4.96 16.69 4.65
C ARG A 151 6.09 17.21 5.54
N LYS A 152 6.13 18.49 5.80
CA LYS A 152 6.95 19.06 6.87
C LYS A 152 6.22 18.78 8.18
N ILE A 153 6.70 17.81 8.91
CA ILE A 153 6.26 17.63 10.30
C ILE A 153 6.97 18.74 11.08
N GLU A 154 6.26 19.80 11.42
CA GLU A 154 6.73 20.75 12.42
C GLU A 154 6.73 20.02 13.75
N ILE A 155 7.91 19.60 14.17
CA ILE A 155 8.10 19.07 15.52
C ILE A 155 8.02 20.29 16.44
N VAL A 156 6.89 20.43 17.10
CA VAL A 156 6.74 21.44 18.17
C VAL A 156 7.64 20.98 19.32
N ASN A 157 8.86 21.52 19.35
CA ASN A 157 9.87 21.16 20.35
C ASN A 157 9.38 21.36 21.81
N GLU A 158 8.44 22.27 22.00
CA GLU A 158 7.79 22.53 23.30
C GLU A 158 6.91 21.36 23.79
N ALA A 159 6.42 20.52 22.87
CA ALA A 159 5.60 19.36 23.22
C ALA A 159 6.42 18.12 23.60
N ASN A 160 7.74 18.10 23.39
CA ASN A 160 8.57 16.92 23.62
C ASN A 160 8.54 16.47 25.08
N SER A 161 8.65 17.41 26.03
CA SER A 161 8.62 17.11 27.47
C SER A 161 7.26 16.56 27.90
N TYR A 162 6.17 17.11 27.37
CA TYR A 162 4.81 16.64 27.64
C TYR A 162 4.59 15.24 27.04
N THR A 163 5.02 15.04 25.81
CA THR A 163 4.89 13.75 25.10
C THR A 163 5.68 12.64 25.81
N GLU A 164 6.90 12.93 26.29
CA GLU A 164 7.71 11.97 27.05
C GLU A 164 7.09 11.67 28.42
N GLU A 165 6.50 12.64 29.08
CA GLU A 165 5.80 12.42 30.34
C GLU A 165 4.55 11.54 30.15
N VAL A 166 3.72 11.82 29.14
CA VAL A 166 2.58 10.98 28.77
C VAL A 166 3.03 9.57 28.44
N ARG A 167 4.10 9.42 27.65
CA ARG A 167 4.68 8.12 27.31
C ARG A 167 5.14 7.36 28.55
N ARG A 168 5.79 8.03 29.50
CA ARG A 168 6.22 7.45 30.78
C ARG A 168 5.04 6.93 31.58
N ILE A 169 4.00 7.76 31.75
CA ILE A 169 2.79 7.39 32.49
C ILE A 169 2.09 6.18 31.84
N ILE A 170 1.96 6.17 30.51
CA ILE A 170 1.33 5.07 29.79
C ILE A 170 2.16 3.79 29.94
N LYS A 171 3.49 3.87 29.78
CA LYS A 171 4.39 2.74 29.97
C LYS A 171 4.30 2.16 31.39
N ASP A 172 4.28 3.00 32.40
CA ASP A 172 4.21 2.58 33.80
C ASP A 172 2.85 1.95 34.14
N LYS A 173 1.77 2.48 33.55
CA LYS A 173 0.40 1.99 33.79
C LYS A 173 0.03 0.73 33.01
N TYR A 174 0.49 0.59 31.77
CA TYR A 174 0.04 -0.46 30.84
C TYR A 174 1.17 -1.38 30.37
N GLY A 175 2.42 -1.06 30.64
CA GLY A 175 3.60 -1.81 30.23
C GLY A 175 4.09 -1.47 28.81
N PHE A 176 5.36 -1.79 28.56
CA PHE A 176 6.04 -1.50 27.29
C PHE A 176 5.38 -2.21 26.09
N GLU A 177 4.97 -3.46 26.30
CA GLU A 177 4.41 -4.29 25.24
C GLU A 177 3.07 -3.74 24.71
N LYS A 178 2.18 -3.29 25.60
CA LYS A 178 0.92 -2.66 25.18
C LYS A 178 1.14 -1.38 24.41
N LEU A 179 2.08 -0.55 24.86
CA LEU A 179 2.34 0.74 24.21
C LEU A 179 2.87 0.59 22.76
N TYR A 180 3.76 -0.40 22.51
CA TYR A 180 4.50 -0.48 21.26
C TYR A 180 4.05 -1.58 20.31
N THR A 181 3.36 -2.61 20.77
CA THR A 181 2.99 -3.78 19.97
C THR A 181 1.49 -3.97 19.79
N GLN A 182 0.69 -3.62 20.80
CA GLN A 182 -0.76 -3.85 20.77
C GLN A 182 -1.56 -2.58 20.44
N GLY A 183 -0.96 -1.41 20.59
CA GLY A 183 -1.65 -0.13 20.53
C GLY A 183 -2.55 0.12 21.74
N LEU A 184 -2.92 1.35 21.97
CA LEU A 184 -3.89 1.79 22.97
C LEU A 184 -5.14 2.33 22.26
#